data_fa6aaffce1b59c75e36a40e74462e082
#
_entry.id   fa6aaffce1b59c75e36a40e74462e082
#
_cell.length_a   1.000
_cell.length_b   1.000
_cell.length_c   1.000
_cell.angle_alpha   90.00
_cell.angle_beta   90.00
_cell.angle_gamma   90.00
#
_symmetry.space_group_name_H-M   'P 1'
#
loop_
_entity.id
_entity.type
_entity.pdbx_description
1 polymer ?
#
loop_
_entity_poly.entity_id
_entity_poly.type
_entity_poly.pdbx_seq_one_letter_code
_entity_poly.pdbx_strand_id
1 'polypeptide(L)'
;MSEPNKRQETRGEGTNEPLTRPADTLSPSDGERGGMRCGPRQLAWLRFKGNRAAVLSAWYLVLLLAAILAWPVILKMAGAHFGQLHNPDQLSDAQFAPPGAQHWFGTDVHGRDLFSRALFGAQISLLVGVVGAVVSLVIGVLWGAIAGYVGGRVDSVLMRAVDVLYSLPSIIFVIVLITTLGQMIKQSHLVQNSPALAGALRVTLLFVGLGAVSWLTMARIVRGQVLSLRTRAFVEASRALGGGPVRILARHIIPNIFGVVITYLALTMPAIILYESFLSYLGLGVEPPMASWGTLIAEGVSQINPIRIYWWLIAFPGGVLVATLLALNFLGDGLRDAWDVKGRN
;
A
#
# COMPACT_ATOMS: atom_id res chain seq x y z
N MET A 1 7.04 -78.45 -5.45
CA MET A 1 5.82 -79.24 -5.27
C MET A 1 4.71 -78.43 -5.92
N SER A 2 4.38 -78.88 -7.06
CA SER A 2 3.19 -79.09 -7.89
C SER A 2 2.49 -77.81 -8.41
N GLU A 3 2.77 -77.64 -9.66
CA GLU A 3 1.91 -77.18 -10.77
C GLU A 3 0.52 -77.88 -10.79
N PRO A 4 -0.31 -77.72 -11.84
CA PRO A 4 -0.95 -76.64 -12.60
C PRO A 4 -2.44 -76.94 -12.90
N ASN A 5 -3.17 -76.08 -13.66
CA ASN A 5 -4.20 -76.48 -14.65
C ASN A 5 -4.73 -75.22 -15.36
N LYS A 6 -4.51 -75.01 -16.61
CA LYS A 6 -4.94 -75.48 -17.93
C LYS A 6 -6.44 -75.36 -18.26
N ARG A 7 -6.70 -74.58 -19.33
CA ARG A 7 -7.67 -74.68 -20.44
C ARG A 7 -9.05 -74.05 -20.18
N GLN A 8 -9.70 -73.34 -21.09
CA GLN A 8 -9.90 -73.64 -22.52
C GLN A 8 -10.28 -72.38 -23.32
N GLU A 9 -9.84 -72.38 -24.56
CA GLU A 9 -10.28 -71.59 -25.70
C GLU A 9 -11.74 -71.83 -26.05
N THR A 10 -12.45 -70.77 -26.52
CA THR A 10 -13.41 -70.96 -27.60
C THR A 10 -13.38 -69.74 -28.52
N ARG A 11 -13.09 -70.03 -29.79
CA ARG A 11 -13.23 -69.20 -30.99
C ARG A 11 -14.66 -68.79 -31.18
N GLY A 12 -14.84 -67.56 -31.68
CA GLY A 12 -16.06 -67.08 -32.33
C GLY A 12 -15.72 -66.02 -33.36
N GLU A 13 -15.74 -66.45 -34.59
CA GLU A 13 -15.61 -65.62 -35.81
C GLU A 13 -16.75 -64.64 -35.94
N GLY A 14 -16.46 -63.49 -36.56
CA GLY A 14 -17.45 -62.89 -37.44
C GLY A 14 -17.62 -61.39 -37.36
N THR A 15 -17.25 -60.81 -38.42
CA THR A 15 -17.77 -59.69 -39.20
C THR A 15 -17.19 -58.30 -38.92
N ASN A 16 -16.31 -57.94 -39.89
CA ASN A 16 -15.98 -56.56 -40.24
C ASN A 16 -17.21 -55.78 -40.68
N GLU A 17 -17.56 -54.78 -39.91
CA GLU A 17 -18.32 -53.64 -40.42
C GLU A 17 -17.64 -52.32 -39.99
N PRO A 18 -17.33 -51.42 -40.96
CA PRO A 18 -16.85 -50.10 -40.64
C PRO A 18 -18.04 -49.22 -40.20
N LEU A 19 -18.17 -49.01 -38.92
CA LEU A 19 -19.07 -48.00 -38.36
C LEU A 19 -18.55 -46.62 -38.67
N THR A 20 -18.84 -46.14 -39.87
CA THR A 20 -18.92 -44.71 -40.17
C THR A 20 -20.08 -44.12 -39.33
N ARG A 21 -19.75 -43.54 -38.19
CA ARG A 21 -20.67 -42.64 -37.49
C ARG A 21 -20.86 -41.40 -38.35
N PRO A 22 -22.10 -41.00 -38.66
CA PRO A 22 -22.34 -39.70 -39.27
C PRO A 22 -21.89 -38.62 -38.33
N ALA A 23 -21.18 -37.62 -38.86
CA ALA A 23 -20.89 -36.38 -38.18
C ALA A 23 -22.21 -35.77 -37.70
N ASP A 24 -22.47 -35.89 -36.40
CA ASP A 24 -23.53 -35.12 -35.76
C ASP A 24 -23.21 -33.65 -36.00
N THR A 25 -23.97 -33.09 -36.92
CA THR A 25 -24.07 -31.64 -37.11
C THR A 25 -24.50 -31.05 -35.79
N LEU A 26 -23.49 -30.52 -35.04
CA LEU A 26 -23.76 -29.64 -33.92
C LEU A 26 -24.47 -28.41 -34.48
N SER A 27 -25.78 -28.42 -34.30
CA SER A 27 -26.69 -27.30 -34.52
C SER A 27 -26.17 -26.11 -33.68
N PRO A 28 -25.90 -24.93 -34.27
CA PRO A 28 -25.53 -23.76 -33.50
C PRO A 28 -26.78 -23.02 -33.00
N SER A 29 -27.50 -23.63 -32.09
CA SER A 29 -28.73 -23.01 -31.58
C SER A 29 -29.01 -23.39 -30.15
N ASP A 30 -28.03 -23.19 -29.22
CA ASP A 30 -28.39 -23.10 -27.81
C ASP A 30 -27.31 -22.28 -27.08
N GLY A 31 -27.62 -21.02 -26.83
CA GLY A 31 -26.95 -20.26 -25.80
C GLY A 31 -26.23 -18.95 -26.17
N GLU A 32 -26.64 -18.28 -27.22
CA GLU A 32 -26.47 -16.83 -27.23
C GLU A 32 -27.44 -16.14 -26.25
N ARG A 33 -27.38 -16.51 -24.98
CA ARG A 33 -27.81 -15.59 -23.95
C ARG A 33 -26.75 -14.46 -23.96
N GLY A 34 -27.18 -13.30 -24.42
CA GLY A 34 -26.41 -12.07 -24.48
C GLY A 34 -25.81 -11.69 -23.12
N GLY A 35 -24.75 -12.37 -22.71
CA GLY A 35 -23.88 -11.97 -21.66
C GLY A 35 -23.15 -10.74 -22.17
N MET A 36 -23.55 -9.55 -21.71
CA MET A 36 -22.77 -8.34 -21.87
C MET A 36 -21.30 -8.69 -21.65
N ARG A 37 -20.47 -8.59 -22.69
CA ARG A 37 -19.01 -8.76 -22.59
C ARG A 37 -18.49 -7.57 -21.78
N CYS A 38 -18.62 -7.66 -20.45
CA CYS A 38 -18.06 -6.67 -19.55
C CYS A 38 -16.54 -6.64 -19.78
N GLY A 39 -16.01 -5.48 -20.08
CA GLY A 39 -14.57 -5.29 -20.18
C GLY A 39 -13.86 -5.65 -18.85
N PRO A 40 -12.56 -6.00 -18.88
CA PRO A 40 -11.82 -6.41 -17.67
C PRO A 40 -11.95 -5.41 -16.50
N ARG A 41 -12.00 -4.11 -16.81
CA ARG A 41 -12.19 -3.04 -15.82
C ARG A 41 -13.60 -3.04 -15.20
N GLN A 42 -14.63 -3.34 -15.98
CA GLN A 42 -16.00 -3.41 -15.47
C GLN A 42 -16.18 -4.62 -14.54
N LEU A 43 -15.59 -5.76 -14.89
CA LEU A 43 -15.57 -6.95 -14.04
C LEU A 43 -14.83 -6.69 -12.72
N ALA A 44 -13.67 -6.03 -12.76
CA ALA A 44 -12.93 -5.64 -11.56
C ALA A 44 -13.78 -4.72 -10.66
N TRP A 45 -14.45 -3.73 -11.24
CA TRP A 45 -15.33 -2.83 -10.49
C TRP A 45 -16.53 -3.53 -9.84
N LEU A 46 -17.16 -4.46 -10.56
CA LEU A 46 -18.28 -5.25 -10.01
C LEU A 46 -17.83 -6.16 -8.85
N ARG A 47 -16.65 -6.79 -8.98
CA ARG A 47 -16.05 -7.59 -7.91
C ARG A 47 -15.70 -6.75 -6.69
N PHE A 48 -15.09 -5.59 -6.90
CA PHE A 48 -14.81 -4.65 -5.82
C PHE A 48 -16.06 -4.24 -5.05
N LYS A 49 -17.13 -3.88 -5.76
CA LYS A 49 -18.43 -3.56 -5.13
C LYS A 49 -19.05 -4.73 -4.36
N GLY A 50 -18.74 -5.96 -4.73
CA GLY A 50 -19.20 -7.17 -4.02
C GLY A 50 -18.53 -7.37 -2.67
N ASN A 51 -17.34 -6.79 -2.44
CA ASN A 51 -16.62 -6.88 -1.18
C ASN A 51 -17.04 -5.73 -0.25
N ARG A 52 -17.95 -6.02 0.70
CA ARG A 52 -18.51 -5.02 1.63
C ARG A 52 -17.42 -4.36 2.49
N ALA A 53 -16.41 -5.12 2.94
CA ALA A 53 -15.33 -4.57 3.75
C ALA A 53 -14.51 -3.55 2.95
N ALA A 54 -14.16 -3.85 1.70
CA ALA A 54 -13.43 -2.92 0.84
C ALA A 54 -14.24 -1.64 0.54
N VAL A 55 -15.55 -1.77 0.28
CA VAL A 55 -16.43 -0.62 0.03
C VAL A 55 -16.56 0.25 1.29
N LEU A 56 -16.78 -0.36 2.46
CA LEU A 56 -16.87 0.38 3.72
C LEU A 56 -15.56 1.11 4.03
N SER A 57 -14.43 0.45 3.79
CA SER A 57 -13.10 1.02 3.96
C SER A 57 -12.84 2.18 3.01
N ALA A 58 -13.26 2.05 1.75
CA ALA A 58 -13.18 3.13 0.78
C ALA A 58 -14.00 4.35 1.23
N TRP A 59 -15.22 4.14 1.72
CA TRP A 59 -16.04 5.22 2.27
C TRP A 59 -15.41 5.87 3.50
N TYR A 60 -14.86 5.08 4.44
CA TYR A 60 -14.15 5.63 5.59
C TYR A 60 -12.98 6.52 5.17
N LEU A 61 -12.14 6.06 4.23
CA LEU A 61 -11.00 6.84 3.74
C LEU A 61 -11.43 8.11 3.00
N VAL A 62 -12.50 8.05 2.21
CA VAL A 62 -13.08 9.24 1.54
C VAL A 62 -13.60 10.23 2.57
N LEU A 63 -14.33 9.78 3.59
CA LEU A 63 -14.84 10.63 4.66
C LEU A 63 -13.69 11.24 5.50
N LEU A 64 -12.68 10.44 5.83
CA LEU A 64 -11.49 10.93 6.53
C LEU A 64 -10.78 12.00 5.70
N LEU A 65 -10.56 11.76 4.40
CA LEU A 65 -9.94 12.74 3.51
C LEU A 65 -10.78 14.00 3.38
N ALA A 66 -12.09 13.86 3.25
CA ALA A 66 -13.01 14.99 3.21
C ALA A 66 -12.96 15.80 4.53
N ALA A 67 -12.92 15.14 5.67
CA ALA A 67 -12.77 15.80 6.98
C ALA A 67 -11.42 16.55 7.06
N ILE A 68 -10.32 15.91 6.65
CA ILE A 68 -8.99 16.51 6.63
C ILE A 68 -8.96 17.81 5.78
N LEU A 69 -9.59 17.78 4.60
CA LEU A 69 -9.59 18.92 3.69
C LEU A 69 -10.60 20.01 4.10
N ALA A 70 -11.75 19.60 4.64
CA ALA A 70 -12.79 20.53 5.06
C ALA A 70 -12.44 21.25 6.37
N TRP A 71 -11.76 20.58 7.31
CA TRP A 71 -11.52 21.11 8.66
C TRP A 71 -10.80 22.46 8.68
N PRO A 72 -9.68 22.69 7.95
CA PRO A 72 -9.04 24.00 7.90
C PRO A 72 -9.97 25.12 7.35
N VAL A 73 -10.86 24.75 6.41
CA VAL A 73 -11.83 25.67 5.84
C VAL A 73 -12.92 26.00 6.87
N ILE A 74 -13.42 24.98 7.57
CA ILE A 74 -14.40 25.13 8.66
C ILE A 74 -13.84 26.04 9.76
N LEU A 75 -12.60 25.83 10.20
CA LEU A 75 -11.97 26.68 11.22
C LEU A 75 -11.89 28.15 10.81
N LYS A 76 -11.69 28.44 9.52
CA LYS A 76 -11.65 29.82 9.01
C LYS A 76 -13.04 30.45 8.89
N MET A 77 -14.08 29.65 8.58
CA MET A 77 -15.44 30.14 8.30
C MET A 77 -16.32 30.18 9.56
N ALA A 78 -16.10 29.34 10.54
CA ALA A 78 -16.98 29.18 11.70
C ALA A 78 -16.90 30.31 12.74
N GLY A 79 -16.14 31.37 12.46
CA GLY A 79 -15.97 32.52 13.34
C GLY A 79 -14.76 32.43 14.27
N ALA A 80 -14.34 33.61 14.78
CA ALA A 80 -13.11 33.74 15.55
C ALA A 80 -13.07 32.87 16.80
N HIS A 81 -14.18 32.79 17.54
CA HIS A 81 -14.25 32.02 18.78
C HIS A 81 -14.12 30.52 18.53
N PHE A 82 -14.86 29.97 17.58
CA PHE A 82 -14.77 28.55 17.22
C PHE A 82 -13.39 28.22 16.63
N GLY A 83 -12.88 29.08 15.76
CA GLY A 83 -11.57 28.91 15.14
C GLY A 83 -10.43 28.94 16.16
N GLN A 84 -10.51 29.77 17.19
CA GLN A 84 -9.55 29.80 18.30
C GLN A 84 -9.64 28.54 19.16
N LEU A 85 -10.86 28.15 19.57
CA LEU A 85 -11.10 26.98 20.44
C LEU A 85 -10.55 25.68 19.83
N HIS A 86 -10.69 25.51 18.53
CA HIS A 86 -10.28 24.29 17.80
C HIS A 86 -9.00 24.47 16.97
N ASN A 87 -8.22 25.52 17.23
CA ASN A 87 -6.91 25.66 16.55
C ASN A 87 -5.92 24.61 17.09
N PRO A 88 -5.29 23.79 16.22
CA PRO A 88 -4.36 22.73 16.64
C PRO A 88 -3.10 23.24 17.34
N ASP A 89 -2.74 24.51 17.11
CA ASP A 89 -1.49 25.10 17.65
C ASP A 89 -1.74 26.10 18.79
N GLN A 90 -3.03 26.42 19.07
CA GLN A 90 -3.36 27.40 20.11
C GLN A 90 -3.20 26.80 21.50
N LEU A 91 -2.33 27.38 22.29
CA LEU A 91 -2.19 27.05 23.71
C LEU A 91 -3.37 27.62 24.50
N SER A 92 -3.89 26.87 25.46
CA SER A 92 -4.96 27.32 26.35
C SER A 92 -4.76 26.82 27.79
N ASP A 93 -5.43 27.47 28.73
CA ASP A 93 -5.42 27.05 30.14
C ASP A 93 -6.21 25.76 30.40
N ALA A 94 -6.95 25.28 29.39
CA ALA A 94 -7.75 24.05 29.48
C ALA A 94 -6.89 22.79 29.32
N GLN A 95 -5.83 22.66 30.11
CA GLN A 95 -4.91 21.50 30.06
C GLN A 95 -5.66 20.24 30.53
N PHE A 96 -5.49 19.12 29.79
CA PHE A 96 -6.08 17.84 30.10
C PHE A 96 -7.61 17.88 30.31
N ALA A 97 -8.32 18.78 29.61
CA ALA A 97 -9.78 18.77 29.65
C ALA A 97 -10.29 17.46 29.00
N PRO A 98 -11.23 16.77 29.69
CA PRO A 98 -11.79 15.53 29.19
C PRO A 98 -12.64 15.78 27.92
N PRO A 99 -12.89 14.71 27.12
CA PRO A 99 -13.81 14.80 25.98
C PRO A 99 -15.17 15.36 26.37
N GLY A 100 -15.67 16.34 25.62
CA GLY A 100 -16.93 17.02 25.89
C GLY A 100 -17.43 17.87 24.75
N ALA A 101 -18.47 18.67 24.97
CA ALA A 101 -19.09 19.49 23.92
C ALA A 101 -18.17 20.57 23.35
N GLN A 102 -17.26 21.10 24.14
CA GLN A 102 -16.28 22.11 23.71
C GLN A 102 -15.07 21.47 23.00
N HIS A 103 -14.58 20.34 23.49
CA HIS A 103 -13.44 19.60 22.94
C HIS A 103 -13.84 18.14 22.74
N TRP A 104 -14.15 17.74 21.52
CA TRP A 104 -14.71 16.41 21.21
C TRP A 104 -13.81 15.26 21.64
N PHE A 105 -12.49 15.41 21.44
CA PHE A 105 -11.49 14.43 21.86
C PHE A 105 -10.75 14.87 23.13
N GLY A 106 -11.21 15.97 23.78
CA GLY A 106 -10.51 16.59 24.89
C GLY A 106 -9.31 17.44 24.41
N THR A 107 -8.48 17.83 25.39
CA THR A 107 -7.27 18.64 25.15
C THR A 107 -6.01 17.91 25.60
N ASP A 108 -4.87 18.35 25.08
CA ASP A 108 -3.54 17.83 25.42
C ASP A 108 -2.90 18.55 26.64
N VAL A 109 -1.64 18.24 26.91
CA VAL A 109 -0.83 18.84 27.98
C VAL A 109 -0.71 20.37 27.89
N HIS A 110 -0.85 20.93 26.70
CA HIS A 110 -0.78 22.36 26.43
C HIS A 110 -2.14 23.01 26.23
N GLY A 111 -3.23 22.29 26.50
CA GLY A 111 -4.60 22.78 26.31
C GLY A 111 -5.02 22.88 24.83
N ARG A 112 -4.30 22.26 23.89
CA ARG A 112 -4.62 22.27 22.46
C ARG A 112 -5.72 21.25 22.15
N ASP A 113 -6.60 21.57 21.21
CA ASP A 113 -7.70 20.69 20.80
C ASP A 113 -7.21 19.40 20.11
N LEU A 114 -7.45 18.25 20.75
CA LEU A 114 -6.93 16.97 20.28
C LEU A 114 -7.61 16.48 18.98
N PHE A 115 -8.90 16.82 18.76
CA PHE A 115 -9.60 16.47 17.53
C PHE A 115 -8.96 17.13 16.31
N SER A 116 -8.73 18.44 16.40
CA SER A 116 -8.06 19.19 15.34
C SER A 116 -6.64 18.66 15.10
N ARG A 117 -5.89 18.42 16.18
CA ARG A 117 -4.54 17.84 16.07
C ARG A 117 -4.55 16.44 15.43
N ALA A 118 -5.55 15.61 15.73
CA ALA A 118 -5.69 14.30 15.11
C ALA A 118 -5.96 14.38 13.60
N LEU A 119 -6.77 15.36 13.15
CA LEU A 119 -7.02 15.61 11.72
C LEU A 119 -5.79 16.20 11.00
N PHE A 120 -5.09 17.16 11.60
CA PHE A 120 -3.84 17.69 11.04
C PHE A 120 -2.74 16.61 11.05
N GLY A 121 -2.66 15.79 12.10
CA GLY A 121 -1.76 14.64 12.15
C GLY A 121 -2.05 13.60 11.06
N ALA A 122 -3.33 13.42 10.72
CA ALA A 122 -3.75 12.57 9.61
C ALA A 122 -3.17 13.04 8.27
N GLN A 123 -3.11 14.37 8.02
CA GLN A 123 -2.50 14.91 6.79
C GLN A 123 -1.07 14.44 6.64
N ILE A 124 -0.28 14.55 7.70
CA ILE A 124 1.13 14.18 7.68
C ILE A 124 1.28 12.66 7.53
N SER A 125 0.61 11.87 8.37
CA SER A 125 0.73 10.41 8.33
C SER A 125 0.27 9.81 6.99
N LEU A 126 -0.84 10.32 6.40
CA LEU A 126 -1.28 9.88 5.07
C LEU A 126 -0.33 10.34 3.96
N LEU A 127 0.18 11.58 4.03
CA LEU A 127 1.15 12.08 3.07
C LEU A 127 2.43 11.24 3.06
N VAL A 128 2.95 10.88 4.25
CA VAL A 128 4.10 9.95 4.40
C VAL A 128 3.77 8.61 3.74
N GLY A 129 2.60 8.05 4.03
CA GLY A 129 2.16 6.77 3.44
C GLY A 129 2.12 6.81 1.92
N VAL A 130 1.49 7.84 1.34
CA VAL A 130 1.37 8.00 -0.11
C VAL A 130 2.74 8.24 -0.76
N VAL A 131 3.50 9.22 -0.29
CA VAL A 131 4.80 9.58 -0.89
C VAL A 131 5.78 8.42 -0.77
N GLY A 132 5.89 7.80 0.41
CA GLY A 132 6.75 6.64 0.61
C GLY A 132 6.36 5.45 -0.26
N ALA A 133 5.05 5.20 -0.43
CA ALA A 133 4.58 4.14 -1.33
C ALA A 133 4.87 4.45 -2.80
N VAL A 134 4.75 5.71 -3.24
CA VAL A 134 5.12 6.14 -4.61
C VAL A 134 6.63 6.00 -4.83
N VAL A 135 7.47 6.40 -3.87
CA VAL A 135 8.93 6.21 -3.95
C VAL A 135 9.27 4.72 -4.06
N SER A 136 8.66 3.89 -3.21
CA SER A 136 8.82 2.44 -3.25
C SER A 136 8.39 1.85 -4.61
N LEU A 137 7.28 2.32 -5.16
CA LEU A 137 6.78 1.91 -6.47
C LEU A 137 7.77 2.27 -7.58
N VAL A 138 8.21 3.51 -7.65
CA VAL A 138 9.10 3.98 -8.73
C VAL A 138 10.41 3.20 -8.72
N ILE A 139 11.08 3.12 -7.56
CA ILE A 139 12.35 2.41 -7.43
C ILE A 139 12.13 0.90 -7.68
N GLY A 140 11.15 0.29 -7.02
CA GLY A 140 10.89 -1.14 -7.08
C GLY A 140 10.47 -1.61 -8.47
N VAL A 141 9.62 -0.86 -9.17
CA VAL A 141 9.21 -1.20 -10.55
C VAL A 141 10.40 -1.09 -11.50
N LEU A 142 11.19 -0.03 -11.43
CA LEU A 142 12.35 0.12 -12.30
C LEU A 142 13.39 -0.97 -12.04
N TRP A 143 13.74 -1.19 -10.78
CA TRP A 143 14.73 -2.22 -10.40
C TRP A 143 14.28 -3.63 -10.77
N GLY A 144 13.06 -3.99 -10.39
CA GLY A 144 12.48 -5.31 -10.68
C GLY A 144 12.26 -5.55 -12.17
N ALA A 145 11.85 -4.52 -12.92
CA ALA A 145 11.65 -4.63 -14.35
C ALA A 145 12.97 -4.84 -15.09
N ILE A 146 14.03 -4.10 -14.76
CA ILE A 146 15.36 -4.27 -15.33
C ILE A 146 15.89 -5.67 -15.01
N ALA A 147 15.86 -6.09 -13.73
CA ALA A 147 16.33 -7.40 -13.31
C ALA A 147 15.59 -8.53 -14.04
N GLY A 148 14.25 -8.50 -14.05
CA GLY A 148 13.42 -9.53 -14.66
C GLY A 148 13.52 -9.59 -16.19
N TYR A 149 13.66 -8.45 -16.86
CA TYR A 149 13.70 -8.40 -18.31
C TYR A 149 15.07 -8.80 -18.86
N VAL A 150 16.16 -8.22 -18.34
CA VAL A 150 17.53 -8.51 -18.79
C VAL A 150 17.93 -9.94 -18.40
N GLY A 151 17.70 -10.32 -17.15
CA GLY A 151 18.03 -11.65 -16.63
C GLY A 151 19.54 -11.90 -16.49
N GLY A 152 19.93 -13.15 -16.35
CA GLY A 152 21.32 -13.58 -16.29
C GLY A 152 22.12 -12.93 -15.15
N ARG A 153 23.33 -12.43 -15.47
CA ARG A 153 24.22 -11.79 -14.49
C ARG A 153 23.66 -10.50 -13.92
N VAL A 154 22.96 -9.70 -14.74
CA VAL A 154 22.34 -8.44 -14.27
C VAL A 154 21.29 -8.71 -13.22
N ASP A 155 20.40 -9.67 -13.46
CA ASP A 155 19.42 -10.11 -12.49
C ASP A 155 20.08 -10.58 -11.19
N SER A 156 21.11 -11.43 -11.29
CA SER A 156 21.82 -11.95 -10.12
C SER A 156 22.46 -10.82 -9.28
N VAL A 157 23.09 -9.84 -9.92
CA VAL A 157 23.72 -8.71 -9.20
C VAL A 157 22.67 -7.82 -8.55
N LEU A 158 21.63 -7.44 -9.30
CA LEU A 158 20.58 -6.56 -8.81
C LEU A 158 19.80 -7.21 -7.62
N MET A 159 19.50 -8.50 -7.72
CA MET A 159 18.83 -9.23 -6.64
C MET A 159 19.74 -9.50 -5.45
N ARG A 160 21.05 -9.71 -5.67
CA ARG A 160 22.00 -9.82 -4.56
C ARG A 160 22.05 -8.53 -3.73
N ALA A 161 22.03 -7.37 -4.39
CA ALA A 161 21.94 -6.08 -3.70
C ALA A 161 20.65 -5.98 -2.87
N VAL A 162 19.50 -6.39 -3.43
CA VAL A 162 18.23 -6.45 -2.71
C VAL A 162 18.32 -7.40 -1.51
N ASP A 163 18.93 -8.59 -1.68
CA ASP A 163 19.05 -9.59 -0.61
C ASP A 163 19.94 -9.12 0.53
N VAL A 164 21.05 -8.43 0.23
CA VAL A 164 21.92 -7.82 1.24
C VAL A 164 21.17 -6.75 2.04
N LEU A 165 20.46 -5.84 1.37
CA LEU A 165 19.68 -4.82 2.06
C LEU A 165 18.53 -5.44 2.89
N TYR A 166 17.94 -6.51 2.39
CA TYR A 166 16.84 -7.20 3.07
C TYR A 166 17.29 -8.00 4.29
N SER A 167 18.58 -8.36 4.37
CA SER A 167 19.15 -9.04 5.55
C SER A 167 19.27 -8.12 6.77
N LEU A 168 19.24 -6.81 6.56
CA LEU A 168 19.26 -5.82 7.65
C LEU A 168 17.84 -5.63 8.20
N PRO A 169 17.67 -5.55 9.52
CA PRO A 169 16.39 -5.17 10.10
C PRO A 169 15.95 -3.80 9.56
N SER A 170 14.89 -3.77 8.77
CA SER A 170 14.46 -2.59 8.00
C SER A 170 14.30 -1.34 8.84
N ILE A 171 13.75 -1.48 10.06
CA ILE A 171 13.54 -0.34 10.95
C ILE A 171 14.87 0.24 11.47
N ILE A 172 15.86 -0.60 11.77
CA ILE A 172 17.18 -0.16 12.21
C ILE A 172 17.88 0.59 11.07
N PHE A 173 17.78 0.08 9.84
CA PHE A 173 18.33 0.75 8.67
C PHE A 173 17.71 2.15 8.47
N VAL A 174 16.39 2.29 8.61
CA VAL A 174 15.70 3.59 8.52
C VAL A 174 16.15 4.53 9.62
N ILE A 175 16.28 4.06 10.87
CA ILE A 175 16.75 4.86 12.00
C ILE A 175 18.16 5.41 11.72
N VAL A 176 19.10 4.55 11.32
CA VAL A 176 20.47 4.95 10.98
C VAL A 176 20.48 5.95 9.82
N LEU A 177 19.68 5.70 8.78
CA LEU A 177 19.59 6.59 7.62
C LEU A 177 19.10 7.99 8.04
N ILE A 178 17.98 8.06 8.77
CA ILE A 178 17.37 9.34 9.19
C ILE A 178 18.27 10.10 10.15
N THR A 179 18.88 9.41 11.12
CA THR A 179 19.75 10.06 12.10
C THR A 179 21.03 10.59 11.45
N THR A 180 21.67 9.79 10.59
CA THR A 180 22.92 10.19 9.93
C THR A 180 22.68 11.32 8.92
N LEU A 181 21.76 11.17 7.99
CA LEU A 181 21.46 12.21 7.00
C LEU A 181 20.82 13.45 7.65
N GLY A 182 20.00 13.26 8.69
CA GLY A 182 19.43 14.37 9.45
C GLY A 182 20.50 15.23 10.12
N GLN A 183 21.56 14.62 10.65
CA GLN A 183 22.71 15.37 11.20
C GLN A 183 23.49 16.09 10.11
N MET A 184 23.72 15.46 8.96
CA MET A 184 24.39 16.11 7.82
C MET A 184 23.59 17.33 7.34
N ILE A 185 22.25 17.22 7.27
CA ILE A 185 21.38 18.34 6.93
C ILE A 185 21.50 19.46 7.97
N LYS A 186 21.47 19.15 9.27
CA LYS A 186 21.64 20.16 10.35
C LYS A 186 22.97 20.93 10.28
N GLN A 187 24.05 20.28 9.86
CA GLN A 187 25.38 20.86 9.72
C GLN A 187 25.57 21.66 8.42
N SER A 188 24.65 21.51 7.46
CA SER A 188 24.73 22.22 6.18
C SER A 188 24.44 23.70 6.34
N HIS A 189 25.37 24.56 5.86
CA HIS A 189 25.22 26.02 5.85
C HIS A 189 23.96 26.53 5.17
N LEU A 190 23.43 25.77 4.18
CA LEU A 190 22.19 26.08 3.47
C LEU A 190 20.97 26.05 4.38
N VAL A 191 20.99 25.20 5.39
CA VAL A 191 19.89 24.96 6.31
C VAL A 191 19.94 25.89 7.53
N GLN A 192 21.13 26.27 7.95
CA GLN A 192 21.32 27.18 9.10
C GLN A 192 20.67 28.55 8.86
N ASN A 193 20.59 29.00 7.62
CA ASN A 193 20.01 30.28 7.24
C ASN A 193 18.50 30.24 6.95
N SER A 194 17.84 29.07 6.93
CA SER A 194 16.42 28.94 6.63
C SER A 194 15.77 27.80 7.41
N PRO A 195 15.11 28.08 8.57
CA PRO A 195 14.41 27.07 9.37
C PRO A 195 13.32 26.32 8.59
N ALA A 196 12.64 27.01 7.67
CA ALA A 196 11.61 26.40 6.81
C ALA A 196 12.20 25.34 5.87
N LEU A 197 13.38 25.62 5.28
CA LEU A 197 14.10 24.67 4.42
C LEU A 197 14.57 23.45 5.24
N ALA A 198 15.04 23.68 6.47
CA ALA A 198 15.42 22.61 7.39
C ALA A 198 14.28 21.64 7.66
N GLY A 199 13.10 22.16 8.00
CA GLY A 199 11.90 21.38 8.23
C GLY A 199 11.46 20.59 6.98
N ALA A 200 11.42 21.25 5.83
CA ALA A 200 11.05 20.61 4.56
C ALA A 200 12.01 19.47 4.19
N LEU A 201 13.33 19.67 4.33
CA LEU A 201 14.33 18.63 4.04
C LEU A 201 14.24 17.44 4.98
N ARG A 202 13.95 17.65 6.27
CA ARG A 202 13.76 16.55 7.23
C ARG A 202 12.53 15.72 6.90
N VAL A 203 11.41 16.37 6.62
CA VAL A 203 10.18 15.69 6.21
C VAL A 203 10.40 14.92 4.91
N THR A 204 11.09 15.52 3.94
CA THR A 204 11.46 14.85 2.69
C THR A 204 12.37 13.64 2.93
N LEU A 205 13.36 13.78 3.81
CA LEU A 205 14.26 12.69 4.19
C LEU A 205 13.49 11.52 4.83
N LEU A 206 12.55 11.82 5.71
CA LEU A 206 11.70 10.81 6.34
C LEU A 206 10.86 10.07 5.26
N PHE A 207 10.27 10.78 4.31
CA PHE A 207 9.47 10.21 3.24
C PHE A 207 10.30 9.32 2.31
N VAL A 208 11.45 9.84 1.87
CA VAL A 208 12.37 9.12 0.99
C VAL A 208 12.99 7.94 1.72
N GLY A 209 13.38 8.12 2.99
CA GLY A 209 13.97 7.05 3.81
C GLY A 209 13.03 5.86 4.01
N LEU A 210 11.77 6.11 4.32
CA LEU A 210 10.76 5.06 4.47
C LEU A 210 10.45 4.37 3.13
N GLY A 211 10.34 5.16 2.05
CA GLY A 211 10.17 4.62 0.69
C GLY A 211 11.36 3.80 0.23
N ALA A 212 12.59 4.22 0.62
CA ALA A 212 13.86 3.57 0.28
C ALA A 212 14.06 2.19 0.92
N VAL A 213 13.21 1.78 1.85
CA VAL A 213 13.21 0.42 2.41
C VAL A 213 12.10 -0.42 1.81
N SER A 214 10.93 0.17 1.60
CA SER A 214 9.75 -0.55 1.12
C SER A 214 9.87 -1.03 -0.34
N TRP A 215 10.75 -0.42 -1.16
CA TRP A 215 10.95 -0.79 -2.56
C TRP A 215 11.52 -2.20 -2.76
N LEU A 216 12.23 -2.75 -1.77
CA LEU A 216 12.86 -4.07 -1.87
C LEU A 216 11.84 -5.17 -2.17
N THR A 217 10.71 -5.16 -1.46
CA THR A 217 9.59 -6.10 -1.69
C THR A 217 8.96 -5.88 -3.07
N MET A 218 8.71 -4.63 -3.45
CA MET A 218 8.15 -4.28 -4.76
C MET A 218 9.05 -4.76 -5.89
N ALA A 219 10.39 -4.59 -5.78
CA ALA A 219 11.35 -5.06 -6.78
C ALA A 219 11.28 -6.58 -7.00
N ARG A 220 11.19 -7.38 -5.93
CA ARG A 220 11.06 -8.84 -6.03
C ARG A 220 9.77 -9.26 -6.72
N ILE A 221 8.67 -8.62 -6.38
CA ILE A 221 7.35 -8.91 -6.95
C ILE A 221 7.33 -8.57 -8.43
N VAL A 222 7.77 -7.36 -8.79
CA VAL A 222 7.82 -6.91 -10.18
C VAL A 222 8.76 -7.79 -11.01
N ARG A 223 9.93 -8.14 -10.49
CA ARG A 223 10.83 -9.09 -11.14
C ARG A 223 10.15 -10.42 -11.46
N GLY A 224 9.44 -11.02 -10.49
CA GLY A 224 8.72 -12.27 -10.68
C GLY A 224 7.66 -12.17 -11.79
N GLN A 225 6.90 -11.09 -11.82
CA GLN A 225 5.91 -10.83 -12.86
C GLN A 225 6.55 -10.64 -14.24
N VAL A 226 7.64 -9.87 -14.31
CA VAL A 226 8.35 -9.62 -15.59
C VAL A 226 8.97 -10.90 -16.13
N LEU A 227 9.56 -11.75 -15.27
CA LEU A 227 10.08 -13.07 -15.66
C LEU A 227 8.99 -13.95 -16.28
N SER A 228 7.80 -13.95 -15.70
CA SER A 228 6.64 -14.71 -16.22
C SER A 228 6.13 -14.17 -17.56
N LEU A 229 6.15 -12.84 -17.76
CA LEU A 229 5.61 -12.22 -18.96
C LEU A 229 6.59 -12.19 -20.14
N ARG A 230 7.90 -12.11 -19.88
CA ARG A 230 8.90 -11.96 -20.95
C ARG A 230 8.96 -13.13 -21.95
N THR A 231 8.45 -14.29 -21.56
CA THR A 231 8.37 -15.52 -22.38
C THR A 231 6.99 -15.72 -23.02
N ARG A 232 6.09 -14.75 -22.92
CA ARG A 232 4.77 -14.83 -23.53
C ARG A 232 4.82 -14.50 -25.02
N ALA A 233 3.98 -15.18 -25.81
CA ALA A 233 3.93 -15.06 -27.27
C ALA A 233 3.82 -13.61 -27.79
N PHE A 234 3.08 -12.75 -27.12
CA PHE A 234 2.95 -11.34 -27.52
C PHE A 234 4.26 -10.54 -27.34
N VAL A 235 5.10 -10.90 -26.36
CA VAL A 235 6.43 -10.30 -26.17
C VAL A 235 7.40 -10.80 -27.21
N GLU A 236 7.36 -12.11 -27.53
CA GLU A 236 8.19 -12.71 -28.57
C GLU A 236 7.84 -12.15 -29.96
N ALA A 237 6.55 -12.02 -30.27
CA ALA A 237 6.10 -11.38 -31.50
C ALA A 237 6.58 -9.93 -31.63
N SER A 238 6.49 -9.14 -30.54
CA SER A 238 7.01 -7.76 -30.54
C SER A 238 8.53 -7.71 -30.77
N ARG A 239 9.27 -8.68 -30.23
CA ARG A 239 10.72 -8.81 -30.42
C ARG A 239 11.05 -9.19 -31.85
N ALA A 240 10.31 -10.13 -32.43
CA ALA A 240 10.49 -10.57 -33.85
C ALA A 240 10.24 -9.41 -34.83
N LEU A 241 9.32 -8.48 -34.49
CA LEU A 241 9.05 -7.26 -35.25
C LEU A 241 10.07 -6.13 -35.00
N GLY A 242 11.20 -6.40 -34.32
CA GLY A 242 12.26 -5.42 -34.07
C GLY A 242 11.98 -4.47 -32.88
N GLY A 243 11.05 -4.81 -31.99
CA GLY A 243 10.77 -4.03 -30.80
C GLY A 243 11.97 -3.96 -29.84
N GLY A 244 12.45 -2.75 -29.53
CA GLY A 244 13.55 -2.56 -28.57
C GLY A 244 13.10 -2.85 -27.11
N PRO A 245 14.06 -3.15 -26.20
CA PRO A 245 13.78 -3.58 -24.83
C PRO A 245 12.94 -2.57 -24.03
N VAL A 246 13.25 -1.27 -24.14
CA VAL A 246 12.51 -0.21 -23.44
C VAL A 246 11.06 -0.13 -23.95
N ARG A 247 10.84 -0.26 -25.26
CA ARG A 247 9.50 -0.25 -25.85
C ARG A 247 8.67 -1.46 -25.39
N ILE A 248 9.30 -2.64 -25.35
CA ILE A 248 8.64 -3.87 -24.88
C ILE A 248 8.25 -3.74 -23.40
N LEU A 249 9.18 -3.27 -22.54
CA LEU A 249 8.90 -3.04 -21.13
C LEU A 249 7.76 -2.04 -20.94
N ALA A 250 7.87 -0.84 -21.52
CA ALA A 250 6.92 0.25 -21.27
C ALA A 250 5.54 -0.01 -21.91
N ARG A 251 5.47 -0.64 -23.08
CA ARG A 251 4.21 -0.77 -23.83
C ARG A 251 3.53 -2.13 -23.66
N HIS A 252 4.28 -3.17 -23.32
CA HIS A 252 3.74 -4.52 -23.24
C HIS A 252 3.83 -5.13 -21.84
N ILE A 253 4.92 -4.97 -21.09
CA ILE A 253 5.08 -5.64 -19.80
C ILE A 253 4.50 -4.82 -18.67
N ILE A 254 4.93 -3.56 -18.47
CA ILE A 254 4.47 -2.71 -17.35
C ILE A 254 2.95 -2.56 -17.32
N PRO A 255 2.23 -2.30 -18.44
CA PRO A 255 0.78 -2.22 -18.41
C PRO A 255 0.09 -3.52 -17.97
N ASN A 256 0.69 -4.68 -18.29
CA ASN A 256 0.14 -5.98 -17.92
C ASN A 256 0.36 -6.35 -16.45
N ILE A 257 1.37 -5.79 -15.78
CA ILE A 257 1.60 -5.98 -14.35
C ILE A 257 0.95 -4.89 -13.49
N PHE A 258 0.33 -3.88 -14.11
CA PHE A 258 -0.20 -2.70 -13.43
C PHE A 258 -1.18 -3.03 -12.31
N GLY A 259 -2.07 -4.01 -12.52
CA GLY A 259 -2.99 -4.47 -11.50
C GLY A 259 -2.28 -5.00 -10.25
N VAL A 260 -1.26 -5.83 -10.44
CA VAL A 260 -0.44 -6.37 -9.34
C VAL A 260 0.30 -5.25 -8.63
N VAL A 261 0.89 -4.32 -9.39
CA VAL A 261 1.65 -3.18 -8.85
C VAL A 261 0.77 -2.28 -7.98
N ILE A 262 -0.44 -1.93 -8.45
CA ILE A 262 -1.39 -1.10 -7.66
C ILE A 262 -1.83 -1.82 -6.39
N THR A 263 -2.08 -3.11 -6.46
CA THR A 263 -2.45 -3.90 -5.28
C THR A 263 -1.35 -3.84 -4.21
N TYR A 264 -0.11 -4.07 -4.61
CA TYR A 264 1.01 -4.01 -3.67
C TYR A 264 1.30 -2.59 -3.19
N LEU A 265 1.07 -1.57 -4.02
CA LEU A 265 1.14 -0.17 -3.60
C LEU A 265 0.15 0.10 -2.46
N ALA A 266 -1.10 -0.33 -2.60
CA ALA A 266 -2.13 -0.17 -1.57
C ALA A 266 -1.77 -0.87 -0.26
N LEU A 267 -1.18 -2.09 -0.34
CA LEU A 267 -0.73 -2.84 0.85
C LEU A 267 0.56 -2.28 1.47
N THR A 268 1.36 -1.52 0.72
CA THR A 268 2.59 -0.89 1.22
C THR A 268 2.30 0.36 2.07
N MET A 269 1.23 1.10 1.76
CA MET A 269 0.88 2.33 2.49
C MET A 269 0.66 2.12 3.99
N PRO A 270 -0.13 1.14 4.47
CA PRO A 270 -0.31 0.89 5.90
C PRO A 270 1.01 0.59 6.61
N ALA A 271 1.90 -0.18 5.97
CA ALA A 271 3.20 -0.52 6.55
C ALA A 271 4.07 0.73 6.72
N ILE A 272 4.09 1.62 5.74
CA ILE A 272 4.86 2.89 5.81
C ILE A 272 4.29 3.81 6.90
N ILE A 273 2.97 3.94 7.00
CA ILE A 273 2.31 4.74 8.05
C ILE A 273 2.64 4.16 9.43
N LEU A 274 2.66 2.84 9.58
CA LEU A 274 3.03 2.20 10.83
C LEU A 274 4.51 2.47 11.18
N TYR A 275 5.42 2.37 10.21
CA TYR A 275 6.84 2.71 10.41
C TYR A 275 7.04 4.18 10.77
N GLU A 276 6.35 5.11 10.10
CA GLU A 276 6.36 6.54 10.45
C GLU A 276 5.89 6.76 11.90
N SER A 277 4.74 6.17 12.24
CA SER A 277 4.17 6.32 13.59
C SER A 277 5.09 5.77 14.67
N PHE A 278 5.78 4.67 14.40
CA PHE A 278 6.76 4.10 15.31
C PHE A 278 8.01 4.98 15.44
N LEU A 279 8.54 5.53 14.34
CA LEU A 279 9.67 6.46 14.38
C LEU A 279 9.30 7.76 15.08
N SER A 280 8.12 8.29 14.84
CA SER A 280 7.58 9.45 15.51
C SER A 280 7.40 9.20 17.02
N TYR A 281 6.95 8.01 17.41
CA TYR A 281 6.88 7.58 18.80
C TYR A 281 8.28 7.57 19.48
N LEU A 282 9.31 7.16 18.74
CA LEU A 282 10.71 7.20 19.23
C LEU A 282 11.35 8.59 19.18
N GLY A 283 10.62 9.63 18.76
CA GLY A 283 11.16 10.98 18.61
C GLY A 283 12.04 11.20 17.39
N LEU A 284 12.04 10.25 16.44
CA LEU A 284 12.83 10.32 15.20
C LEU A 284 11.96 10.67 13.97
N GLY A 285 10.68 10.93 14.17
CA GLY A 285 9.73 11.27 13.11
C GLY A 285 9.60 12.77 12.89
N VAL A 286 8.34 13.21 12.80
CA VAL A 286 7.98 14.60 12.55
C VAL A 286 8.24 15.45 13.80
N GLU A 287 8.91 16.60 13.63
CA GLU A 287 9.19 17.53 14.72
C GLU A 287 8.10 18.63 14.82
N PRO A 288 7.84 19.17 16.05
CA PRO A 288 6.96 20.32 16.22
C PRO A 288 7.34 21.51 15.32
N PRO A 289 6.37 22.34 14.86
CA PRO A 289 4.96 22.36 15.27
C PRO A 289 4.08 21.29 14.58
N MET A 290 4.58 20.60 13.56
CA MET A 290 3.83 19.55 12.88
C MET A 290 3.60 18.36 13.82
N ALA A 291 2.45 17.73 13.71
CA ALA A 291 2.10 16.52 14.42
C ALA A 291 1.73 15.42 13.45
N SER A 292 2.02 14.18 13.82
CA SER A 292 1.51 12.97 13.18
C SER A 292 0.74 12.15 14.21
N TRP A 293 0.05 11.10 13.79
CA TRP A 293 -0.58 10.21 14.77
C TRP A 293 0.43 9.58 15.72
N GLY A 294 1.63 9.26 15.23
CA GLY A 294 2.71 8.71 16.06
C GLY A 294 3.18 9.68 17.13
N THR A 295 3.39 10.96 16.78
CA THR A 295 3.77 11.99 17.75
C THR A 295 2.69 12.25 18.79
N LEU A 296 1.39 12.26 18.39
CA LEU A 296 0.27 12.42 19.32
C LEU A 296 0.20 11.26 20.31
N ILE A 297 0.40 10.04 19.86
CA ILE A 297 0.45 8.85 20.71
C ILE A 297 1.64 8.95 21.67
N ALA A 298 2.82 9.36 21.20
CA ALA A 298 4.01 9.53 22.04
C ALA A 298 3.81 10.61 23.12
N GLU A 299 3.21 11.74 22.76
CA GLU A 299 2.83 12.80 23.72
C GLU A 299 1.84 12.23 24.76
N GLY A 300 0.82 11.45 24.32
CA GLY A 300 -0.14 10.84 25.23
C GLY A 300 0.50 9.82 26.19
N VAL A 301 1.41 8.97 25.68
CA VAL A 301 2.11 7.96 26.49
C VAL A 301 3.02 8.61 27.53
N SER A 302 3.66 9.75 27.21
CA SER A 302 4.50 10.49 28.16
C SER A 302 3.72 11.08 29.33
N GLN A 303 2.38 11.19 29.20
CA GLN A 303 1.48 11.71 30.25
C GLN A 303 0.83 10.60 31.08
N ILE A 304 1.20 9.32 30.87
CA ILE A 304 0.69 8.22 31.68
C ILE A 304 1.17 8.39 33.14
N ASN A 305 0.20 8.61 34.01
CA ASN A 305 0.44 8.75 35.45
C ASN A 305 -0.47 7.75 36.22
N PRO A 306 0.07 6.97 37.16
CA PRO A 306 -0.74 6.04 37.96
C PRO A 306 -1.88 6.71 38.73
N ILE A 307 -1.77 8.00 39.03
CA ILE A 307 -2.76 8.77 39.80
C ILE A 307 -3.89 9.27 38.89
N ARG A 308 -3.57 9.68 37.66
CA ARG A 308 -4.55 10.20 36.70
C ARG A 308 -4.27 9.63 35.32
N ILE A 309 -5.23 8.93 34.75
CA ILE A 309 -5.15 8.32 33.43
C ILE A 309 -5.91 9.22 32.45
N TYR A 310 -5.17 9.88 31.56
CA TYR A 310 -5.71 10.69 30.47
C TYR A 310 -5.86 9.82 29.23
N TRP A 311 -6.73 8.79 29.31
CA TRP A 311 -6.89 7.73 28.30
C TRP A 311 -7.20 8.26 26.89
N TRP A 312 -7.88 9.39 26.78
CA TRP A 312 -8.25 9.98 25.49
C TRP A 312 -7.04 10.43 24.65
N LEU A 313 -5.93 10.82 25.30
CA LEU A 313 -4.71 11.25 24.62
C LEU A 313 -4.11 10.13 23.74
N ILE A 314 -4.35 8.88 24.10
CA ILE A 314 -3.87 7.71 23.36
C ILE A 314 -5.00 7.09 22.55
N ALA A 315 -6.20 6.96 23.15
CA ALA A 315 -7.29 6.21 22.54
C ALA A 315 -7.81 6.84 21.25
N PHE A 316 -7.94 8.17 21.17
CA PHE A 316 -8.44 8.82 19.97
C PHE A 316 -7.41 8.84 18.82
N PRO A 317 -6.17 9.33 18.99
CA PRO A 317 -5.18 9.25 17.91
C PRO A 317 -4.86 7.80 17.50
N GLY A 318 -4.73 6.91 18.49
CA GLY A 318 -4.51 5.47 18.24
C GLY A 318 -5.69 4.81 17.53
N GLY A 319 -6.92 5.13 17.93
CA GLY A 319 -8.14 4.63 17.29
C GLY A 319 -8.26 5.05 15.82
N VAL A 320 -8.00 6.33 15.52
CA VAL A 320 -7.99 6.84 14.13
C VAL A 320 -6.87 6.17 13.32
N LEU A 321 -5.67 6.04 13.89
CA LEU A 321 -4.56 5.32 13.23
C LEU A 321 -4.96 3.88 12.91
N VAL A 322 -5.42 3.10 13.90
CA VAL A 322 -5.80 1.69 13.71
C VAL A 322 -6.93 1.54 12.69
N ALA A 323 -7.97 2.38 12.79
CA ALA A 323 -9.07 2.37 11.83
C ALA A 323 -8.59 2.65 10.40
N THR A 324 -7.65 3.59 10.24
CA THR A 324 -7.07 3.94 8.93
C THR A 324 -6.20 2.80 8.39
N LEU A 325 -5.36 2.18 9.22
CA LEU A 325 -4.55 1.03 8.82
C LEU A 325 -5.42 -0.15 8.38
N LEU A 326 -6.47 -0.46 9.14
CA LEU A 326 -7.44 -1.51 8.77
C LEU A 326 -8.16 -1.17 7.47
N ALA A 327 -8.62 0.07 7.32
CA ALA A 327 -9.29 0.50 6.09
C ALA A 327 -8.39 0.40 4.86
N LEU A 328 -7.13 0.80 4.96
CA LEU A 328 -6.15 0.67 3.88
C LEU A 328 -5.85 -0.79 3.54
N ASN A 329 -5.75 -1.68 4.54
CA ASN A 329 -5.56 -3.12 4.31
C ASN A 329 -6.77 -3.73 3.61
N PHE A 330 -8.00 -3.52 4.10
CA PHE A 330 -9.21 -4.04 3.46
C PHE A 330 -9.42 -3.47 2.05
N LEU A 331 -9.07 -2.20 1.83
CA LEU A 331 -9.08 -1.61 0.50
C LEU A 331 -8.08 -2.31 -0.43
N GLY A 332 -6.85 -2.54 0.06
CA GLY A 332 -5.80 -3.25 -0.67
C GLY A 332 -6.20 -4.68 -1.04
N ASP A 333 -6.79 -5.42 -0.10
CA ASP A 333 -7.30 -6.78 -0.33
C ASP A 333 -8.46 -6.77 -1.34
N GLY A 334 -9.40 -5.82 -1.21
CA GLY A 334 -10.49 -5.66 -2.19
C GLY A 334 -10.00 -5.31 -3.59
N LEU A 335 -8.95 -4.50 -3.71
CA LEU A 335 -8.30 -4.24 -5.00
C LEU A 335 -7.62 -5.49 -5.54
N ARG A 336 -6.95 -6.26 -4.71
CA ARG A 336 -6.34 -7.55 -5.08
C ARG A 336 -7.36 -8.52 -5.64
N ASP A 337 -8.47 -8.74 -4.92
CA ASP A 337 -9.56 -9.64 -5.33
C ASP A 337 -10.22 -9.19 -6.63
N ALA A 338 -10.32 -7.88 -6.85
CA ALA A 338 -10.89 -7.31 -8.06
C ALA A 338 -10.02 -7.56 -9.30
N TRP A 339 -8.69 -7.52 -9.16
CA TRP A 339 -7.75 -7.70 -10.28
C TRP A 339 -7.27 -9.15 -10.44
N ASP A 340 -7.53 -10.04 -9.47
CA ASP A 340 -7.16 -11.46 -9.59
C ASP A 340 -8.16 -12.21 -10.48
N VAL A 341 -7.74 -12.44 -11.73
CA VAL A 341 -8.55 -13.12 -12.76
C VAL A 341 -8.56 -14.66 -12.56
N LYS A 342 -7.64 -15.21 -11.75
CA LYS A 342 -7.40 -16.65 -11.65
C LYS A 342 -8.23 -17.40 -10.59
N GLY A 343 -8.99 -16.72 -9.78
CA GLY A 343 -9.61 -17.29 -8.58
C GLY A 343 -11.00 -17.89 -8.74
N ARG A 344 -11.39 -18.45 -9.89
CA ARG A 344 -12.59 -19.33 -9.98
C ARG A 344 -12.54 -20.20 -11.23
N ASN A 345 -11.99 -21.38 -11.08
CA ASN A 345 -12.44 -22.60 -11.74
C ASN A 345 -12.97 -23.54 -10.67
#